data_d6ea9852f591bb4747310dfdc80c87d5
#
_entry.id   d6ea9852f591bb4747310dfdc80c87d5
#
_cell.length_a   1.000
_cell.length_b   1.000
_cell.length_c   1.000
_cell.angle_alpha   90.00
_cell.angle_beta   90.00
_cell.angle_gamma   90.00
#
_symmetry.space_group_name_H-M   'P 1'
#
loop_
_entity.id
_entity.type
_entity.pdbx_description
1 polymer ?
#
loop_
_entity_poly.entity_id
_entity_poly.type
_entity_poly.pdbx_seq_one_letter_code
_entity_poly.pdbx_strand_id
1 'polypeptide(L)'
;MSSIDVVIPTYKPDDKFLTLIERLERQTVKPDRIIVMNTEQKYYDRLIYGSHFQDKYKNVEVYHISKREFDHGRTRHMAMKRTQGDFALFMTQDAVPVDEKLIEELLAAFQDGAVAVAYARQLPSKESGVIERYTREFNYPVVSMVKSADDLEHLGIKTYFCSNVCAMYRKSAYEELGGFVKHTIFNEDMIFAAAVIKSGYKIAYRAEAQVVHSHDFTNREQLKRNFDLGVSQADHPEIFAGVSSGAEGKKLVKQTADYLRKTGNRRLIGRLYIQSGCKYMGYLLGKNYKKLPKRWIACLTTNKEFWDNDNRMKASTRIDVTKGYGKTEEEQKMRKEK
;
A
#
# COMPACT_ATOMS: atom_id res chain seq x y z
N MET A 1 6.56 -21.50 16.36
CA MET A 1 6.94 -20.20 15.74
C MET A 1 5.84 -19.86 14.76
N SER A 2 5.49 -18.58 14.64
CA SER A 2 4.50 -18.13 13.66
C SER A 2 5.06 -18.27 12.25
N SER A 3 4.28 -18.80 11.33
CA SER A 3 4.65 -18.96 9.92
C SER A 3 4.37 -17.66 9.13
N ILE A 4 5.29 -17.31 8.21
CA ILE A 4 5.25 -16.03 7.49
C ILE A 4 5.48 -16.24 6.02
N ASP A 5 4.53 -15.83 5.20
CA ASP A 5 4.69 -15.74 3.76
C ASP A 5 4.91 -14.28 3.34
N VAL A 6 5.87 -14.02 2.45
CA VAL A 6 6.07 -12.70 1.85
C VAL A 6 5.42 -12.66 0.48
N VAL A 7 4.71 -11.58 0.18
CA VAL A 7 4.02 -11.36 -1.11
C VAL A 7 4.61 -10.14 -1.80
N ILE A 8 5.10 -10.33 -3.04
CA ILE A 8 5.73 -9.26 -3.82
C ILE A 8 5.08 -9.17 -5.21
N PRO A 9 4.15 -8.22 -5.43
CA PRO A 9 3.74 -7.88 -6.79
C PRO A 9 4.88 -7.23 -7.57
N THR A 10 5.15 -7.71 -8.78
CA THR A 10 6.23 -7.18 -9.63
C THR A 10 5.74 -6.79 -11.02
N TYR A 11 6.34 -5.74 -11.56
CA TYR A 11 6.22 -5.34 -12.95
C TYR A 11 7.52 -4.73 -13.44
N LYS A 12 8.13 -5.31 -14.47
CA LYS A 12 9.47 -4.94 -14.95
C LYS A 12 10.49 -4.90 -13.80
N PRO A 13 10.66 -6.02 -13.06
CA PRO A 13 11.59 -6.06 -11.94
C PRO A 13 13.02 -5.76 -12.41
N ASP A 14 13.81 -5.19 -11.51
CA ASP A 14 15.20 -4.78 -11.73
C ASP A 14 16.11 -5.33 -10.60
N ASP A 15 17.34 -4.86 -10.53
CA ASP A 15 18.33 -5.28 -9.51
C ASP A 15 17.88 -5.01 -8.07
N LYS A 16 16.95 -4.06 -7.85
CA LYS A 16 16.36 -3.82 -6.51
C LYS A 16 15.52 -5.00 -6.06
N PHE A 17 14.80 -5.65 -6.98
CA PHE A 17 14.07 -6.88 -6.67
C PHE A 17 15.03 -8.01 -6.26
N LEU A 18 16.15 -8.19 -6.96
CA LEU A 18 17.15 -9.21 -6.59
C LEU A 18 17.74 -8.90 -5.20
N THR A 19 18.05 -7.65 -4.93
CA THR A 19 18.53 -7.18 -3.62
C THR A 19 17.47 -7.42 -2.54
N LEU A 20 16.18 -7.17 -2.83
CA LEU A 20 15.07 -7.43 -1.90
C LEU A 20 15.02 -8.92 -1.51
N ILE A 21 15.05 -9.83 -2.49
CA ILE A 21 15.06 -11.28 -2.22
C ILE A 21 16.27 -11.67 -1.35
N GLU A 22 17.47 -11.19 -1.69
CA GLU A 22 18.67 -11.46 -0.90
C GLU A 22 18.55 -10.96 0.54
N ARG A 23 17.98 -9.78 0.77
CA ARG A 23 17.77 -9.21 2.10
C ARG A 23 16.70 -9.96 2.90
N LEU A 24 15.67 -10.48 2.25
CA LEU A 24 14.65 -11.31 2.88
C LEU A 24 15.23 -12.65 3.37
N GLU A 25 16.13 -13.26 2.60
CA GLU A 25 16.81 -14.50 3.00
C GLU A 25 17.79 -14.34 4.18
N ARG A 26 18.22 -13.11 4.45
CA ARG A 26 19.10 -12.78 5.57
C ARG A 26 18.37 -12.33 6.84
N GLN A 27 17.03 -12.30 6.83
CA GLN A 27 16.29 -11.88 8.01
C GLN A 27 16.51 -12.83 9.20
N THR A 28 16.51 -12.27 10.42
CA THR A 28 16.56 -13.03 11.69
C THR A 28 15.38 -13.99 11.81
N VAL A 29 14.21 -13.54 11.37
CA VAL A 29 13.02 -14.37 11.16
C VAL A 29 12.84 -14.52 9.65
N LYS A 30 13.17 -15.69 9.13
CA LYS A 30 13.09 -15.96 7.69
C LYS A 30 11.64 -16.16 7.24
N PRO A 31 11.28 -15.70 6.04
CA PRO A 31 10.02 -16.09 5.45
C PRO A 31 10.01 -17.59 5.08
N ASP A 32 8.90 -18.25 5.36
CA ASP A 32 8.69 -19.64 4.95
C ASP A 32 8.58 -19.73 3.43
N ARG A 33 7.86 -18.78 2.81
CA ARG A 33 7.67 -18.70 1.37
C ARG A 33 7.69 -17.24 0.90
N ILE A 34 8.15 -17.02 -0.32
CA ILE A 34 8.11 -15.73 -1.01
C ILE A 34 7.29 -15.89 -2.29
N ILE A 35 6.11 -15.32 -2.32
CA ILE A 35 5.13 -15.40 -3.41
C ILE A 35 5.25 -14.16 -4.29
N VAL A 36 5.78 -14.33 -5.49
CA VAL A 36 5.95 -13.25 -6.47
C VAL A 36 4.79 -13.27 -7.46
N MET A 37 3.98 -12.20 -7.48
CA MET A 37 2.93 -11.98 -8.47
C MET A 37 3.45 -11.11 -9.60
N ASN A 38 4.08 -11.74 -10.59
CA ASN A 38 4.75 -11.01 -11.67
C ASN A 38 3.81 -10.66 -12.82
N THR A 39 3.75 -9.39 -13.18
CA THR A 39 3.03 -8.90 -14.35
C THR A 39 3.94 -8.91 -15.57
N GLU A 40 3.51 -9.63 -16.65
CA GLU A 40 4.24 -9.81 -17.91
C GLU A 40 5.54 -10.65 -17.76
N GLN A 41 5.41 -11.94 -17.93
CA GLN A 41 6.48 -12.94 -17.78
C GLN A 41 7.81 -12.55 -18.43
N LYS A 42 7.79 -12.02 -19.65
CA LYS A 42 8.98 -11.63 -20.42
C LYS A 42 9.97 -10.71 -19.70
N TYR A 43 9.47 -9.86 -18.77
CA TYR A 43 10.35 -8.95 -18.02
C TYR A 43 11.04 -9.66 -16.87
N TYR A 44 10.34 -10.61 -16.23
CA TYR A 44 10.91 -11.45 -15.19
C TYR A 44 11.99 -12.36 -15.78
N ASP A 45 11.66 -13.09 -16.85
CA ASP A 45 12.59 -14.02 -17.52
C ASP A 45 13.88 -13.32 -17.94
N ARG A 46 13.76 -12.08 -18.44
CA ARG A 46 14.94 -11.27 -18.83
C ARG A 46 15.84 -10.98 -17.62
N LEU A 47 15.28 -10.67 -16.46
CA LEU A 47 16.04 -10.33 -15.26
C LEU A 47 16.79 -11.56 -14.71
N ILE A 48 16.13 -12.72 -14.67
CA ILE A 48 16.70 -13.92 -14.07
C ILE A 48 17.50 -14.78 -15.05
N TYR A 49 17.55 -14.41 -16.34
CA TYR A 49 18.25 -15.20 -17.37
C TYR A 49 19.71 -15.44 -16.99
N GLY A 50 20.11 -16.71 -16.94
CA GLY A 50 21.47 -17.14 -16.59
C GLY A 50 21.88 -16.96 -15.13
N SER A 51 20.98 -16.53 -14.24
CA SER A 51 21.31 -16.22 -12.83
C SER A 51 21.19 -17.39 -11.86
N HIS A 52 20.72 -18.56 -12.31
CA HIS A 52 20.37 -19.70 -11.45
C HIS A 52 19.45 -19.33 -10.27
N PHE A 53 18.60 -18.31 -10.45
CA PHE A 53 17.76 -17.73 -9.42
C PHE A 53 16.90 -18.78 -8.68
N GLN A 54 16.20 -19.64 -9.43
CA GLN A 54 15.33 -20.67 -8.86
C GLN A 54 16.11 -21.76 -8.11
N ASP A 55 17.36 -22.02 -8.51
CA ASP A 55 18.24 -22.96 -7.81
C ASP A 55 18.71 -22.39 -6.47
N LYS A 56 18.95 -21.10 -6.42
CA LYS A 56 19.42 -20.37 -5.24
C LYS A 56 18.31 -20.15 -4.21
N TYR A 57 17.07 -19.83 -4.67
CA TYR A 57 15.96 -19.45 -3.82
C TYR A 57 14.78 -20.41 -3.95
N LYS A 58 14.84 -21.53 -3.24
CA LYS A 58 13.88 -22.65 -3.34
C LYS A 58 12.49 -22.31 -2.76
N ASN A 59 12.41 -21.34 -1.85
CA ASN A 59 11.18 -20.87 -1.21
C ASN A 59 10.50 -19.75 -2.00
N VAL A 60 11.03 -19.35 -3.16
CA VAL A 60 10.42 -18.34 -4.04
C VAL A 60 9.52 -19.00 -5.07
N GLU A 61 8.24 -18.68 -5.02
CA GLU A 61 7.23 -19.12 -5.97
C GLU A 61 6.80 -17.95 -6.85
N VAL A 62 6.81 -18.13 -8.17
CA VAL A 62 6.47 -17.07 -9.13
C VAL A 62 5.21 -17.41 -9.90
N TYR A 63 4.26 -16.48 -9.88
CA TYR A 63 3.01 -16.56 -10.63
C TYR A 63 2.94 -15.41 -11.62
N HIS A 64 2.73 -15.72 -12.89
CA HIS A 64 2.65 -14.72 -13.96
C HIS A 64 1.21 -14.35 -14.25
N ILE A 65 0.97 -13.06 -14.37
CA ILE A 65 -0.29 -12.47 -14.84
C ILE A 65 0.00 -11.50 -15.99
N SER A 66 -0.99 -11.31 -16.86
CA SER A 66 -0.91 -10.27 -17.89
C SER A 66 -1.18 -8.89 -17.29
N LYS A 67 -0.73 -7.84 -17.96
CA LYS A 67 -1.03 -6.45 -17.59
C LYS A 67 -2.54 -6.17 -17.56
N ARG A 68 -3.32 -6.90 -18.38
CA ARG A 68 -4.77 -6.80 -18.42
C ARG A 68 -5.46 -7.41 -17.18
N GLU A 69 -4.84 -8.43 -16.59
CA GLU A 69 -5.35 -9.07 -15.36
C GLU A 69 -4.95 -8.31 -14.10
N PHE A 70 -3.94 -7.47 -14.20
CA PHE A 70 -3.44 -6.72 -13.06
C PHE A 70 -4.48 -5.73 -12.52
N ASP A 71 -4.71 -5.79 -11.22
CA ASP A 71 -5.47 -4.84 -10.42
C ASP A 71 -4.82 -4.79 -9.03
N HIS A 72 -4.70 -3.60 -8.43
CA HIS A 72 -4.00 -3.44 -7.16
C HIS A 72 -4.58 -4.30 -6.05
N GLY A 73 -5.89 -4.30 -5.89
CA GLY A 73 -6.57 -5.08 -4.85
C GLY A 73 -6.66 -6.56 -5.22
N ARG A 74 -7.14 -6.88 -6.43
CA ARG A 74 -7.34 -8.28 -6.87
C ARG A 74 -6.04 -9.07 -6.89
N THR A 75 -4.96 -8.51 -7.43
CA THR A 75 -3.67 -9.19 -7.51
C THR A 75 -3.14 -9.55 -6.12
N ARG A 76 -3.24 -8.63 -5.16
CA ARG A 76 -2.84 -8.88 -3.77
C ARG A 76 -3.79 -9.85 -3.06
N HIS A 77 -5.09 -9.75 -3.31
CA HIS A 77 -6.06 -10.70 -2.77
C HIS A 77 -5.83 -12.13 -3.30
N MET A 78 -5.51 -12.28 -4.59
CA MET A 78 -5.15 -13.58 -5.18
C MET A 78 -3.85 -14.13 -4.57
N ALA A 79 -2.88 -13.27 -4.30
CA ALA A 79 -1.64 -13.67 -3.63
C ALA A 79 -1.90 -14.11 -2.19
N MET A 80 -2.70 -13.36 -1.41
CA MET A 80 -3.09 -13.76 -0.05
C MET A 80 -3.72 -15.14 -0.01
N LYS A 81 -4.55 -15.50 -0.98
CA LYS A 81 -5.14 -16.85 -1.07
C LYS A 81 -4.12 -17.97 -1.29
N ARG A 82 -2.91 -17.65 -1.75
CA ARG A 82 -1.82 -18.61 -1.92
C ARG A 82 -0.95 -18.74 -0.68
N THR A 83 -1.06 -17.79 0.26
CA THR A 83 -0.32 -17.85 1.52
C THR A 83 -0.85 -18.99 2.40
N GLN A 84 0.05 -19.63 3.13
CA GLN A 84 -0.25 -20.68 4.12
C GLN A 84 0.11 -20.25 5.53
N GLY A 85 0.95 -19.22 5.66
CA GLY A 85 1.42 -18.69 6.94
C GLY A 85 0.33 -18.02 7.77
N ASP A 86 0.60 -17.90 9.08
CA ASP A 86 -0.24 -17.16 10.04
C ASP A 86 -0.25 -15.66 9.70
N PHE A 87 0.83 -15.19 9.09
CA PHE A 87 1.03 -13.82 8.67
C PHE A 87 1.44 -13.75 7.21
N ALA A 88 0.98 -12.70 6.51
CA ALA A 88 1.41 -12.36 5.17
C ALA A 88 2.03 -10.97 5.15
N LEU A 89 3.30 -10.86 4.76
CA LEU A 89 4.02 -9.60 4.57
C LEU A 89 3.96 -9.17 3.11
N PHE A 90 3.20 -8.12 2.81
CA PHE A 90 3.20 -7.50 1.48
C PHE A 90 4.35 -6.51 1.37
N MET A 91 5.09 -6.60 0.26
CA MET A 91 6.16 -5.66 -0.09
C MET A 91 6.08 -5.25 -1.55
N THR A 92 6.46 -4.02 -1.89
CA THR A 92 6.72 -3.67 -3.29
C THR A 92 8.13 -4.12 -3.69
N GLN A 93 8.33 -4.40 -4.99
CA GLN A 93 9.57 -4.97 -5.51
C GLN A 93 10.83 -4.12 -5.27
N ASP A 94 10.67 -2.87 -4.87
CA ASP A 94 11.71 -1.86 -4.67
C ASP A 94 11.80 -1.36 -3.22
N ALA A 95 11.10 -2.00 -2.29
CA ALA A 95 11.17 -1.73 -0.86
C ALA A 95 12.25 -2.64 -0.22
N VAL A 96 13.48 -2.15 -0.11
CA VAL A 96 14.62 -2.95 0.36
C VAL A 96 14.77 -2.82 1.89
N PRO A 97 14.77 -3.93 2.66
CA PRO A 97 15.05 -3.93 4.10
C PRO A 97 16.38 -3.24 4.43
N VAL A 98 16.39 -2.41 5.45
CA VAL A 98 17.62 -1.72 5.91
C VAL A 98 18.56 -2.69 6.60
N ASP A 99 18.01 -3.60 7.39
CA ASP A 99 18.73 -4.59 8.18
C ASP A 99 18.04 -5.96 8.17
N GLU A 100 18.51 -6.86 9.03
CA GLU A 100 18.04 -8.23 9.13
C GLU A 100 16.86 -8.42 10.11
N LYS A 101 16.34 -7.32 10.71
CA LYS A 101 15.30 -7.38 11.76
C LYS A 101 13.91 -6.94 11.29
N LEU A 102 13.73 -6.60 10.01
CA LEU A 102 12.46 -6.08 9.49
C LEU A 102 11.26 -6.96 9.87
N ILE A 103 11.36 -8.27 9.64
CA ILE A 103 10.27 -9.22 9.92
C ILE A 103 10.05 -9.37 11.42
N GLU A 104 11.10 -9.49 12.21
CA GLU A 104 11.06 -9.57 13.67
C GLU A 104 10.36 -8.36 14.28
N GLU A 105 10.73 -7.15 13.85
CA GLU A 105 10.15 -5.90 14.32
C GLU A 105 8.67 -5.74 13.94
N LEU A 106 8.27 -6.20 12.76
CA LEU A 106 6.85 -6.22 12.38
C LEU A 106 6.06 -7.24 13.20
N LEU A 107 6.61 -8.44 13.43
CA LEU A 107 5.97 -9.48 14.25
C LEU A 107 5.75 -9.04 15.70
N ALA A 108 6.67 -8.27 16.26
CA ALA A 108 6.54 -7.77 17.63
C ALA A 108 5.23 -6.97 17.87
N ALA A 109 4.69 -6.33 16.82
CA ALA A 109 3.42 -5.61 16.92
C ALA A 109 2.22 -6.55 17.20
N PHE A 110 2.29 -7.80 16.77
CA PHE A 110 1.19 -8.77 16.89
C PHE A 110 1.16 -9.50 18.24
N GLN A 111 2.04 -9.14 19.19
CA GLN A 111 1.90 -9.53 20.58
C GLN A 111 0.61 -8.96 21.20
N ASP A 112 0.17 -7.77 20.77
CA ASP A 112 -1.20 -7.32 20.97
C ASP A 112 -2.12 -8.09 20.00
N GLY A 113 -2.96 -8.98 20.56
CA GLY A 113 -3.91 -9.79 19.78
C GLY A 113 -4.92 -8.96 18.99
N ALA A 114 -5.15 -7.69 19.36
CA ALA A 114 -6.03 -6.77 18.65
C ALA A 114 -5.39 -6.16 17.40
N VAL A 115 -4.07 -6.27 17.21
CA VAL A 115 -3.39 -5.78 16.01
C VAL A 115 -3.63 -6.75 14.85
N ALA A 116 -4.30 -6.27 13.80
CA ALA A 116 -4.55 -7.01 12.58
C ALA A 116 -3.53 -6.68 11.47
N VAL A 117 -2.95 -5.47 11.49
CA VAL A 117 -1.98 -4.99 10.49
C VAL A 117 -0.83 -4.26 11.16
N ALA A 118 0.40 -4.52 10.70
CA ALA A 118 1.59 -3.76 11.07
C ALA A 118 2.33 -3.30 9.82
N TYR A 119 2.76 -2.02 9.74
CA TYR A 119 3.49 -1.52 8.59
C TYR A 119 4.79 -0.82 8.98
N ALA A 120 5.76 -0.90 8.07
CA ALA A 120 7.12 -0.46 8.27
C ALA A 120 7.32 1.03 7.98
N ARG A 121 8.39 1.58 8.55
CA ARG A 121 8.94 2.90 8.24
C ARG A 121 9.63 2.89 6.89
N GLN A 122 9.22 3.81 6.01
CA GLN A 122 9.87 4.01 4.72
C GLN A 122 10.92 5.12 4.82
N LEU A 123 12.16 4.79 4.53
CA LEU A 123 13.26 5.73 4.46
C LEU A 123 13.52 6.19 3.02
N PRO A 124 13.94 7.44 2.83
CA PRO A 124 14.37 7.90 1.51
C PRO A 124 15.69 7.25 1.10
N SER A 125 15.91 7.07 -0.20
CA SER A 125 17.22 6.66 -0.72
C SER A 125 18.27 7.76 -0.53
N LYS A 126 19.55 7.40 -0.66
CA LYS A 126 20.67 8.36 -0.55
C LYS A 126 20.61 9.44 -1.64
N GLU A 127 20.05 9.12 -2.79
CA GLU A 127 19.90 10.00 -3.95
C GLU A 127 18.67 10.91 -3.86
N SER A 128 17.75 10.66 -2.91
CA SER A 128 16.52 11.44 -2.77
C SER A 128 16.79 12.91 -2.51
N GLY A 129 16.04 13.77 -3.18
CA GLY A 129 16.12 15.22 -2.99
C GLY A 129 15.58 15.67 -1.60
N VAL A 130 15.93 16.87 -1.19
CA VAL A 130 15.59 17.43 0.13
C VAL A 130 14.09 17.43 0.42
N ILE A 131 13.24 17.73 -0.59
CA ILE A 131 11.77 17.74 -0.45
C ILE A 131 11.25 16.33 -0.18
N GLU A 132 11.75 15.32 -0.89
CA GLU A 132 11.32 13.93 -0.71
C GLU A 132 11.77 13.40 0.66
N ARG A 133 13.00 13.68 1.09
CA ARG A 133 13.50 13.30 2.43
C ARG A 133 12.60 13.83 3.53
N TYR A 134 12.28 15.12 3.51
CA TYR A 134 11.38 15.71 4.49
C TYR A 134 9.98 15.13 4.42
N THR A 135 9.46 14.86 3.21
CA THR A 135 8.15 14.23 3.01
C THR A 135 8.09 12.83 3.65
N ARG A 136 9.17 12.04 3.52
CA ARG A 136 9.26 10.72 4.17
C ARG A 136 9.30 10.85 5.68
N GLU A 137 10.12 11.72 6.23
CA GLU A 137 10.20 11.98 7.69
C GLU A 137 8.85 12.42 8.26
N PHE A 138 8.13 13.28 7.55
CA PHE A 138 6.79 13.72 7.95
C PHE A 138 5.76 12.60 7.99
N ASN A 139 5.78 11.70 6.99
CA ASN A 139 4.80 10.62 6.89
C ASN A 139 5.18 9.38 7.71
N TYR A 140 6.46 9.19 7.98
CA TYR A 140 7.02 8.04 8.69
C TYR A 140 7.93 8.51 9.83
N PRO A 141 7.35 8.99 10.95
CA PRO A 141 8.10 9.51 12.09
C PRO A 141 8.98 8.43 12.75
N VAL A 142 9.91 8.85 13.58
CA VAL A 142 10.85 7.96 14.28
C VAL A 142 10.23 7.20 15.47
N VAL A 143 8.98 7.51 15.81
CA VAL A 143 8.27 6.92 16.95
C VAL A 143 7.17 6.01 16.46
N SER A 144 7.19 4.76 16.91
CA SER A 144 6.15 3.76 16.67
C SER A 144 4.82 4.18 17.30
N MET A 145 3.70 3.76 16.70
CA MET A 145 2.35 4.02 17.22
C MET A 145 1.40 2.87 16.89
N VAL A 146 0.41 2.67 17.74
CA VAL A 146 -0.72 1.78 17.47
C VAL A 146 -1.96 2.66 17.33
N LYS A 147 -2.74 2.43 16.29
CA LYS A 147 -3.94 3.21 15.93
C LYS A 147 -5.18 2.36 16.11
N SER A 148 -6.23 2.98 16.65
CA SER A 148 -7.55 2.40 16.90
C SER A 148 -8.65 3.33 16.39
N ALA A 149 -9.91 2.97 16.62
CA ALA A 149 -11.05 3.83 16.31
C ALA A 149 -11.05 5.15 17.12
N ASP A 150 -10.47 5.13 18.32
CA ASP A 150 -10.38 6.30 19.21
C ASP A 150 -9.49 7.41 18.63
N ASP A 151 -8.60 7.05 17.71
CA ASP A 151 -7.69 8.00 17.06
C ASP A 151 -8.33 8.79 15.90
N LEU A 152 -9.56 8.45 15.49
CA LEU A 152 -10.22 9.09 14.33
C LEU A 152 -10.40 10.60 14.51
N GLU A 153 -10.72 11.06 15.72
CA GLU A 153 -10.89 12.48 16.00
C GLU A 153 -9.58 13.26 15.85
N HIS A 154 -8.46 12.69 16.27
CA HIS A 154 -7.16 13.37 16.32
C HIS A 154 -6.33 13.18 15.05
N LEU A 155 -6.31 11.96 14.50
CA LEU A 155 -5.52 11.60 13.33
C LEU A 155 -6.29 11.73 12.01
N GLY A 156 -7.61 11.79 12.04
CA GLY A 156 -8.45 11.85 10.86
C GLY A 156 -8.14 10.69 9.90
N ILE A 157 -7.89 11.01 8.62
CA ILE A 157 -7.57 10.01 7.59
C ILE A 157 -6.29 9.19 7.89
N LYS A 158 -5.36 9.72 8.70
CA LYS A 158 -4.14 8.99 9.07
C LYS A 158 -4.42 7.78 9.96
N THR A 159 -5.58 7.70 10.61
CA THR A 159 -6.00 6.51 11.35
C THR A 159 -6.07 5.30 10.44
N TYR A 160 -6.54 5.48 9.19
CA TYR A 160 -6.63 4.43 8.17
C TYR A 160 -5.32 4.27 7.37
N PHE A 161 -4.31 5.09 7.63
CA PHE A 161 -3.09 5.00 6.85
C PHE A 161 -2.36 3.68 7.13
N CYS A 162 -2.16 2.92 6.08
CA CYS A 162 -1.32 1.73 5.99
C CYS A 162 -0.65 1.75 4.62
N SER A 163 0.43 1.03 4.43
CA SER A 163 1.11 1.02 3.15
C SER A 163 1.65 -0.34 2.78
N ASN A 164 1.09 -0.93 1.71
CA ASN A 164 1.56 -2.18 1.10
C ASN A 164 2.96 -2.09 0.46
N VAL A 165 3.64 -0.96 0.61
CA VAL A 165 5.09 -0.90 0.35
C VAL A 165 5.83 -1.87 1.27
N CYS A 166 5.41 -1.95 2.55
CA CYS A 166 5.85 -2.98 3.48
C CYS A 166 4.84 -3.06 4.64
N ALA A 167 3.90 -4.01 4.57
CA ALA A 167 2.86 -4.21 5.58
C ALA A 167 2.57 -5.68 5.81
N MET A 168 2.58 -6.10 7.07
CA MET A 168 2.26 -7.44 7.52
C MET A 168 0.82 -7.52 8.01
N TYR A 169 0.12 -8.57 7.64
CA TYR A 169 -1.28 -8.81 7.94
C TYR A 169 -1.44 -10.11 8.72
N ARG A 170 -2.21 -10.11 9.81
CA ARG A 170 -2.70 -11.33 10.45
C ARG A 170 -3.70 -11.98 9.52
N LYS A 171 -3.42 -13.20 9.04
CA LYS A 171 -4.22 -13.87 8.02
C LYS A 171 -5.66 -14.13 8.49
N SER A 172 -5.86 -14.56 9.73
CA SER A 172 -7.19 -14.78 10.29
C SER A 172 -8.07 -13.52 10.27
N ALA A 173 -7.53 -12.36 10.69
CA ALA A 173 -8.25 -11.10 10.64
C ALA A 173 -8.50 -10.64 9.19
N TYR A 174 -7.55 -10.87 8.28
CA TYR A 174 -7.73 -10.57 6.87
C TYR A 174 -8.88 -11.36 6.25
N GLU A 175 -8.99 -12.65 6.57
CA GLU A 175 -10.06 -13.53 6.08
C GLU A 175 -11.40 -13.18 6.72
N GLU A 176 -11.45 -12.94 8.02
CA GLU A 176 -12.65 -12.50 8.75
C GLU A 176 -13.24 -11.22 8.16
N LEU A 177 -12.39 -10.26 7.78
CA LEU A 177 -12.81 -8.97 7.24
C LEU A 177 -13.03 -8.97 5.71
N GLY A 178 -12.95 -10.12 5.05
CA GLY A 178 -13.20 -10.28 3.61
C GLY A 178 -12.06 -9.85 2.69
N GLY A 179 -10.95 -9.37 3.26
CA GLY A 179 -9.70 -9.04 2.56
C GLY A 179 -9.74 -7.78 1.72
N PHE A 180 -8.77 -7.64 0.83
CA PHE A 180 -8.67 -6.47 -0.06
C PHE A 180 -9.85 -6.40 -1.04
N VAL A 181 -10.29 -5.18 -1.30
CA VAL A 181 -11.24 -4.89 -2.39
C VAL A 181 -10.70 -5.44 -3.72
N LYS A 182 -11.55 -6.14 -4.46
CA LYS A 182 -11.12 -6.87 -5.68
C LYS A 182 -10.97 -5.98 -6.92
N HIS A 183 -11.49 -4.76 -6.87
CA HIS A 183 -11.39 -3.81 -7.97
C HIS A 183 -11.19 -2.40 -7.45
N THR A 184 -9.97 -1.92 -7.58
CA THR A 184 -9.60 -0.54 -7.24
C THR A 184 -8.35 -0.11 -8.00
N ILE A 185 -8.33 1.14 -8.41
CA ILE A 185 -7.17 1.71 -9.10
C ILE A 185 -6.03 2.05 -8.13
N PHE A 186 -6.36 2.28 -6.85
CA PHE A 186 -5.42 2.68 -5.80
C PHE A 186 -6.02 2.44 -4.40
N ASN A 187 -5.21 2.57 -3.33
CA ASN A 187 -5.64 2.56 -1.92
C ASN A 187 -6.26 1.25 -1.39
N GLU A 188 -6.02 0.10 -1.98
CA GLU A 188 -6.50 -1.17 -1.46
C GLU A 188 -6.11 -1.39 0.00
N ASP A 189 -4.92 -0.92 0.38
CA ASP A 189 -4.39 -0.96 1.74
C ASP A 189 -5.16 -0.06 2.71
N MET A 190 -5.43 1.19 2.34
CA MET A 190 -6.21 2.11 3.18
C MET A 190 -7.68 1.71 3.27
N ILE A 191 -8.25 1.15 2.19
CA ILE A 191 -9.63 0.65 2.18
C ILE A 191 -9.76 -0.51 3.18
N PHE A 192 -8.82 -1.46 3.14
CA PHE A 192 -8.81 -2.57 4.10
C PHE A 192 -8.49 -2.09 5.52
N ALA A 193 -7.55 -1.16 5.68
CA ALA A 193 -7.22 -0.56 6.97
C ALA A 193 -8.42 0.14 7.62
N ALA A 194 -9.28 0.77 6.82
CA ALA A 194 -10.53 1.34 7.35
C ALA A 194 -11.49 0.25 7.86
N ALA A 195 -11.56 -0.91 7.18
CA ALA A 195 -12.33 -2.04 7.67
C ALA A 195 -11.77 -2.60 8.98
N VAL A 196 -10.45 -2.73 9.09
CA VAL A 196 -9.73 -3.14 10.31
C VAL A 196 -10.14 -2.25 11.50
N ILE A 197 -10.01 -0.94 11.36
CA ILE A 197 -10.36 0.03 12.43
C ILE A 197 -11.85 -0.02 12.78
N LYS A 198 -12.74 -0.02 11.78
CA LYS A 198 -14.20 -0.07 12.00
C LYS A 198 -14.68 -1.36 12.66
N SER A 199 -13.92 -2.45 12.54
CA SER A 199 -14.22 -3.74 13.18
C SER A 199 -13.59 -3.90 14.57
N GLY A 200 -12.99 -2.83 15.13
CA GLY A 200 -12.42 -2.83 16.48
C GLY A 200 -10.99 -3.38 16.56
N TYR A 201 -10.40 -3.77 15.43
CA TYR A 201 -8.99 -4.11 15.36
C TYR A 201 -8.11 -2.86 15.33
N LYS A 202 -6.81 -3.05 15.54
CA LYS A 202 -5.79 -2.02 15.56
C LYS A 202 -4.80 -2.15 14.40
N ILE A 203 -4.17 -1.02 14.06
CA ILE A 203 -3.09 -0.94 13.08
C ILE A 203 -1.83 -0.42 13.77
N ALA A 204 -0.73 -1.16 13.69
CA ALA A 204 0.55 -0.75 14.24
C ALA A 204 1.44 -0.13 13.14
N TYR A 205 2.03 1.01 13.44
CA TYR A 205 3.19 1.55 12.76
C TYR A 205 4.44 1.19 13.55
N ARG A 206 5.40 0.53 12.91
CA ARG A 206 6.67 0.13 13.53
C ARG A 206 7.80 0.95 12.94
N ALA A 207 8.33 1.90 13.71
CA ALA A 207 9.42 2.78 13.27
C ALA A 207 10.76 2.05 13.20
N GLU A 208 10.91 0.98 13.97
CA GLU A 208 12.09 0.09 14.01
C GLU A 208 12.16 -0.82 12.79
N ALA A 209 11.02 -1.25 12.27
CA ALA A 209 10.92 -1.99 11.01
C ALA A 209 11.15 -1.03 9.83
N GLN A 210 12.29 -1.12 9.14
CA GLN A 210 12.70 -0.10 8.18
C GLN A 210 12.96 -0.67 6.79
N VAL A 211 12.45 0.04 5.77
CA VAL A 211 12.77 -0.23 4.36
C VAL A 211 13.20 1.05 3.65
N VAL A 212 14.17 0.96 2.75
CA VAL A 212 14.49 2.04 1.81
C VAL A 212 13.51 1.95 0.65
N HIS A 213 12.72 3.00 0.47
CA HIS A 213 11.78 3.12 -0.64
C HIS A 213 11.53 4.59 -0.97
N SER A 214 11.89 5.01 -2.17
CA SER A 214 11.66 6.39 -2.63
C SER A 214 11.55 6.45 -4.15
N HIS A 215 10.82 7.46 -4.61
CA HIS A 215 10.65 7.75 -6.03
C HIS A 215 10.75 9.24 -6.27
N ASP A 216 11.58 9.64 -7.21
CA ASP A 216 11.62 11.01 -7.74
C ASP A 216 10.65 11.17 -8.90
N PHE A 217 9.36 11.29 -8.57
CA PHE A 217 8.34 11.51 -9.59
C PHE A 217 8.40 12.90 -10.20
N THR A 218 8.32 12.99 -11.52
CA THR A 218 8.09 14.23 -12.25
C THR A 218 6.74 14.85 -11.90
N ASN A 219 6.55 16.15 -12.18
CA ASN A 219 5.27 16.82 -11.95
C ASN A 219 4.09 16.13 -12.67
N ARG A 220 4.34 15.59 -13.87
CA ARG A 220 3.34 14.86 -14.65
C ARG A 220 2.95 13.53 -13.97
N GLU A 221 3.92 12.79 -13.47
CA GLU A 221 3.66 11.54 -12.74
C GLU A 221 2.95 11.81 -11.43
N GLN A 222 3.33 12.88 -10.70
CA GLN A 222 2.64 13.32 -9.48
C GLN A 222 1.17 13.64 -9.77
N LEU A 223 0.87 14.35 -10.85
CA LEU A 223 -0.49 14.67 -11.26
C LEU A 223 -1.29 13.39 -11.52
N LYS A 224 -0.74 12.46 -12.31
CA LYS A 224 -1.42 11.21 -12.67
C LYS A 224 -1.67 10.30 -11.46
N ARG A 225 -0.66 10.12 -10.60
CA ARG A 225 -0.81 9.31 -9.38
C ARG A 225 -1.87 9.89 -8.44
N ASN A 226 -1.91 11.21 -8.30
CA ASN A 226 -2.93 11.86 -7.47
C ASN A 226 -4.30 11.87 -8.15
N PHE A 227 -4.38 11.82 -9.48
CA PHE A 227 -5.63 11.56 -10.19
C PHE A 227 -6.19 10.19 -9.80
N ASP A 228 -5.40 9.13 -9.91
CA ASP A 228 -5.83 7.78 -9.54
C ASP A 228 -6.18 7.68 -8.05
N LEU A 229 -5.45 8.37 -7.16
CA LEU A 229 -5.81 8.52 -5.75
C LEU A 229 -7.18 9.16 -5.56
N GLY A 230 -7.44 10.26 -6.27
CA GLY A 230 -8.73 10.95 -6.24
C GLY A 230 -9.88 10.09 -6.74
N VAL A 231 -9.68 9.31 -7.82
CA VAL A 231 -10.63 8.34 -8.35
C VAL A 231 -10.98 7.30 -7.27
N SER A 232 -9.97 6.66 -6.69
CA SER A 232 -10.17 5.65 -5.66
C SER A 232 -10.98 6.20 -4.46
N GLN A 233 -10.68 7.42 -4.00
CA GLN A 233 -11.44 8.04 -2.92
C GLN A 233 -12.86 8.46 -3.32
N ALA A 234 -13.11 8.75 -4.61
CA ALA A 234 -14.45 9.06 -5.11
C ALA A 234 -15.33 7.81 -5.23
N ASP A 235 -14.71 6.65 -5.45
CA ASP A 235 -15.41 5.37 -5.58
C ASP A 235 -15.69 4.70 -4.22
N HIS A 236 -15.01 5.15 -3.15
CA HIS A 236 -15.19 4.67 -1.78
C HIS A 236 -15.62 5.80 -0.81
N PRO A 237 -16.76 6.48 -1.06
CA PRO A 237 -17.23 7.56 -0.20
C PRO A 237 -17.57 7.10 1.22
N GLU A 238 -17.95 5.83 1.42
CA GLU A 238 -18.22 5.20 2.72
C GLU A 238 -17.02 5.21 3.67
N ILE A 239 -15.80 5.38 3.11
CA ILE A 239 -14.55 5.46 3.86
C ILE A 239 -14.04 6.90 3.92
N PHE A 240 -14.04 7.60 2.78
CA PHE A 240 -13.31 8.85 2.62
C PHE A 240 -14.16 10.12 2.70
N ALA A 241 -15.50 10.02 2.75
CA ALA A 241 -16.36 11.22 2.81
C ALA A 241 -16.26 11.94 4.16
N GLY A 242 -16.10 11.19 5.26
CA GLY A 242 -16.05 11.74 6.62
C GLY A 242 -14.66 12.23 7.07
N VAL A 243 -13.60 12.01 6.26
CA VAL A 243 -12.21 12.31 6.66
C VAL A 243 -11.49 13.11 5.57
N SER A 244 -11.02 14.31 5.91
CA SER A 244 -10.39 15.21 4.94
C SER A 244 -8.89 14.92 4.78
N SER A 245 -8.48 14.53 3.58
CA SER A 245 -7.06 14.44 3.21
C SER A 245 -6.42 15.81 2.89
N GLY A 246 -7.24 16.83 2.64
CA GLY A 246 -6.77 18.16 2.24
C GLY A 246 -6.06 18.93 3.35
N ALA A 247 -6.48 18.77 4.60
CA ALA A 247 -5.85 19.42 5.75
C ALA A 247 -4.41 18.94 5.96
N GLU A 248 -4.18 17.62 5.89
CA GLU A 248 -2.85 17.03 6.02
C GLU A 248 -1.91 17.44 4.86
N GLY A 249 -2.42 17.52 3.63
CA GLY A 249 -1.66 18.02 2.50
C GLY A 249 -1.19 19.47 2.70
N LYS A 250 -2.07 20.36 3.17
CA LYS A 250 -1.71 21.75 3.48
C LYS A 250 -0.68 21.84 4.60
N LYS A 251 -0.84 21.05 5.67
CA LYS A 251 0.11 20.96 6.78
C LYS A 251 1.50 20.54 6.31
N LEU A 252 1.58 19.48 5.49
CA LEU A 252 2.83 19.01 4.90
C LEU A 252 3.52 20.12 4.09
N VAL A 253 2.80 20.78 3.18
CA VAL A 253 3.36 21.85 2.33
C VAL A 253 3.90 22.99 3.18
N LYS A 254 3.15 23.46 4.18
CA LYS A 254 3.59 24.52 5.11
C LYS A 254 4.85 24.13 5.84
N GLN A 255 4.86 22.96 6.48
CA GLN A 255 6.01 22.49 7.26
C GLN A 255 7.24 22.24 6.39
N THR A 256 7.05 21.69 5.16
CA THR A 256 8.15 21.54 4.20
C THR A 256 8.74 22.88 3.80
N ALA A 257 7.90 23.90 3.53
CA ALA A 257 8.37 25.24 3.18
C ALA A 257 9.18 25.87 4.34
N ASP A 258 8.72 25.69 5.59
CA ASP A 258 9.43 26.18 6.77
C ASP A 258 10.75 25.44 6.99
N TYR A 259 10.79 24.13 6.79
CA TYR A 259 12.02 23.34 6.81
C TYR A 259 13.03 23.84 5.76
N LEU A 260 12.59 24.04 4.50
CA LEU A 260 13.44 24.55 3.43
C LEU A 260 14.01 25.94 3.75
N ARG A 261 13.24 26.82 4.42
CA ARG A 261 13.73 28.15 4.87
C ARG A 261 14.82 28.00 5.92
N LYS A 262 14.60 27.12 6.93
CA LYS A 262 15.51 26.89 8.05
C LYS A 262 16.83 26.24 7.63
N THR A 263 16.78 25.36 6.62
CA THR A 263 17.96 24.61 6.13
C THR A 263 18.69 25.28 4.97
N GLY A 264 18.37 26.54 4.66
CA GLY A 264 19.04 27.29 3.59
C GLY A 264 18.62 26.90 2.16
N ASN A 265 17.61 26.03 2.01
CA ASN A 265 17.15 25.50 0.73
C ASN A 265 16.01 26.32 0.09
N ARG A 266 15.96 27.64 0.31
CA ARG A 266 14.86 28.52 -0.15
C ARG A 266 14.58 28.44 -1.64
N ARG A 267 15.58 28.15 -2.47
CA ARG A 267 15.44 27.99 -3.93
C ARG A 267 14.49 26.85 -4.32
N LEU A 268 14.29 25.86 -3.44
CA LEU A 268 13.40 24.72 -3.67
C LEU A 268 11.92 25.01 -3.37
N ILE A 269 11.59 26.17 -2.76
CA ILE A 269 10.21 26.52 -2.38
C ILE A 269 9.32 26.65 -3.61
N GLY A 270 9.80 27.27 -4.69
CA GLY A 270 9.06 27.32 -5.95
C GLY A 270 8.74 25.93 -6.50
N ARG A 271 9.72 25.02 -6.49
CA ARG A 271 9.54 23.61 -6.90
C ARG A 271 8.51 22.90 -6.02
N LEU A 272 8.57 23.10 -4.69
CA LEU A 272 7.60 22.54 -3.74
C LEU A 272 6.16 22.96 -4.09
N TYR A 273 5.92 24.25 -4.33
CA TYR A 273 4.57 24.73 -4.68
C TYR A 273 4.07 24.20 -6.01
N ILE A 274 4.92 24.12 -7.04
CA ILE A 274 4.57 23.55 -8.35
C ILE A 274 4.21 22.08 -8.20
N GLN A 275 5.03 21.28 -7.51
CA GLN A 275 4.77 19.87 -7.24
C GLN A 275 3.46 19.68 -6.47
N SER A 276 3.24 20.48 -5.43
CA SER A 276 2.03 20.42 -4.61
C SER A 276 0.79 20.83 -5.39
N GLY A 277 0.90 21.84 -6.28
CA GLY A 277 -0.16 22.23 -7.20
C GLY A 277 -0.53 21.11 -8.17
N CYS A 278 0.46 20.43 -8.76
CA CYS A 278 0.24 19.27 -9.64
C CYS A 278 -0.47 18.12 -8.90
N LYS A 279 -0.03 17.81 -7.66
CA LYS A 279 -0.69 16.80 -6.81
C LYS A 279 -2.15 17.17 -6.53
N TYR A 280 -2.39 18.40 -6.11
CA TYR A 280 -3.73 18.87 -5.77
C TYR A 280 -4.65 18.91 -6.98
N MET A 281 -4.18 19.38 -8.12
CA MET A 281 -4.95 19.38 -9.37
C MET A 281 -5.29 17.96 -9.82
N GLY A 282 -4.33 17.04 -9.80
CA GLY A 282 -4.57 15.62 -10.09
C GLY A 282 -5.66 15.05 -9.19
N TYR A 283 -5.54 15.28 -7.88
CA TYR A 283 -6.53 14.83 -6.89
C TYR A 283 -7.93 15.37 -7.14
N LEU A 284 -8.08 16.67 -7.40
CA LEU A 284 -9.39 17.29 -7.70
C LEU A 284 -10.01 16.74 -8.99
N LEU A 285 -9.21 16.57 -10.05
CA LEU A 285 -9.67 15.96 -11.29
C LEU A 285 -10.12 14.51 -11.05
N GLY A 286 -9.36 13.73 -10.26
CA GLY A 286 -9.72 12.38 -9.88
C GLY A 286 -11.01 12.30 -9.07
N LYS A 287 -11.18 13.16 -8.06
CA LYS A 287 -12.43 13.24 -7.28
C LYS A 287 -13.66 13.53 -8.14
N ASN A 288 -13.48 14.21 -9.27
CA ASN A 288 -14.54 14.59 -10.20
C ASN A 288 -14.51 13.81 -11.51
N TYR A 289 -13.81 12.66 -11.57
CA TYR A 289 -13.56 11.92 -12.81
C TYR A 289 -14.83 11.56 -13.60
N LYS A 290 -15.95 11.32 -12.90
CA LYS A 290 -17.25 11.00 -13.50
C LYS A 290 -17.79 12.11 -14.42
N LYS A 291 -17.30 13.35 -14.24
CA LYS A 291 -17.65 14.52 -15.06
C LYS A 291 -16.68 14.71 -16.24
N LEU A 292 -15.59 13.93 -16.31
CA LEU A 292 -14.57 14.11 -17.34
C LEU A 292 -14.83 13.25 -18.58
N PRO A 293 -14.51 13.74 -19.78
CA PRO A 293 -14.52 12.92 -21.00
C PRO A 293 -13.55 11.73 -20.87
N LYS A 294 -13.91 10.55 -21.38
CA LYS A 294 -13.07 9.32 -21.35
C LYS A 294 -11.65 9.54 -21.85
N ARG A 295 -11.47 10.36 -22.92
CA ARG A 295 -10.14 10.71 -23.46
C ARG A 295 -9.24 11.41 -22.44
N TRP A 296 -9.81 12.23 -21.54
CA TRP A 296 -9.06 12.94 -20.52
C TRP A 296 -8.65 11.95 -19.41
N ILE A 297 -9.55 11.07 -18.99
CA ILE A 297 -9.25 10.01 -18.02
C ILE A 297 -8.06 9.18 -18.51
N ALA A 298 -8.07 8.72 -19.80
CA ALA A 298 -6.99 7.96 -20.39
C ALA A 298 -5.63 8.69 -20.43
N CYS A 299 -5.64 10.04 -20.47
CA CYS A 299 -4.42 10.86 -20.40
C CYS A 299 -3.94 11.08 -18.95
N LEU A 300 -4.87 11.13 -18.00
CA LEU A 300 -4.62 11.48 -16.61
C LEU A 300 -4.28 10.27 -15.72
N THR A 301 -4.73 9.07 -16.08
CA THR A 301 -4.46 7.86 -15.29
C THR A 301 -3.04 7.31 -15.49
N THR A 302 -2.53 6.59 -14.51
CA THR A 302 -1.32 5.76 -14.61
C THR A 302 -1.62 4.36 -15.15
N ASN A 303 -2.85 3.86 -14.97
CA ASN A 303 -3.29 2.51 -15.38
C ASN A 303 -4.48 2.58 -16.33
N LYS A 304 -4.21 2.56 -17.63
CA LYS A 304 -5.25 2.60 -18.66
C LYS A 304 -6.07 1.31 -18.71
N GLU A 305 -5.44 0.18 -18.48
CA GLU A 305 -6.05 -1.15 -18.53
C GLU A 305 -7.13 -1.32 -17.45
N PHE A 306 -7.00 -0.62 -16.33
CA PHE A 306 -8.04 -0.56 -15.30
C PHE A 306 -9.37 -0.08 -15.87
N TRP A 307 -9.36 0.98 -16.66
CA TRP A 307 -10.56 1.59 -17.26
C TRP A 307 -11.20 0.72 -18.34
N ASP A 308 -10.41 -0.05 -19.07
CA ASP A 308 -10.92 -1.01 -20.06
C ASP A 308 -11.65 -2.17 -19.37
N ASN A 309 -11.13 -2.63 -18.23
CA ASN A 309 -11.75 -3.68 -17.42
C ASN A 309 -12.99 -3.17 -16.68
N ASP A 310 -13.00 -1.93 -16.20
CA ASP A 310 -14.13 -1.31 -15.49
C ASP A 310 -15.40 -1.31 -16.37
N ASN A 311 -15.27 -1.06 -17.68
CA ASN A 311 -16.39 -1.14 -18.61
C ASN A 311 -16.98 -2.54 -18.74
N ARG A 312 -16.23 -3.60 -18.45
CA ARG A 312 -16.68 -5.00 -18.45
C ARG A 312 -17.23 -5.45 -17.10
N MET A 313 -16.69 -4.94 -16.00
CA MET A 313 -17.07 -5.33 -14.64
C MET A 313 -18.28 -4.56 -14.10
N LYS A 314 -18.61 -3.38 -14.63
CA LYS A 314 -19.88 -2.67 -14.33
C LYS A 314 -21.11 -3.47 -14.74
N ALA A 315 -20.94 -4.50 -15.57
CA ALA A 315 -21.99 -5.47 -15.89
C ALA A 315 -22.13 -6.62 -14.87
N SER A 316 -21.17 -6.79 -13.96
CA SER A 316 -21.22 -7.83 -12.92
C SER A 316 -20.72 -7.29 -11.58
N THR A 317 -21.62 -7.05 -10.66
CA THR A 317 -21.42 -6.91 -9.21
C THR A 317 -20.97 -5.54 -8.69
N ARG A 318 -21.90 -4.72 -8.27
CA ARG A 318 -21.75 -3.89 -7.06
C ARG A 318 -21.52 -4.87 -5.91
N ILE A 319 -20.29 -4.98 -5.43
CA ILE A 319 -20.02 -5.63 -4.15
C ILE A 319 -20.53 -4.67 -3.09
N ASP A 320 -21.58 -5.10 -2.40
CA ASP A 320 -22.13 -4.36 -1.26
C ASP A 320 -21.11 -4.46 -0.13
N VAL A 321 -20.24 -3.44 -0.02
CA VAL A 321 -19.18 -3.37 1.00
C VAL A 321 -19.78 -3.40 2.42
N THR A 322 -21.07 -3.09 2.57
CA THR A 322 -21.78 -3.15 3.86
C THR A 322 -22.11 -4.58 4.27
N LYS A 323 -22.23 -5.51 3.30
CA LYS A 323 -22.51 -6.93 3.56
C LYS A 323 -21.26 -7.80 3.78
N GLY A 324 -20.06 -7.31 3.42
CA GLY A 324 -18.81 -8.05 3.60
C GLY A 324 -18.19 -7.92 4.98
N TYR A 325 -18.65 -6.99 5.81
CA TYR A 325 -18.07 -6.66 7.12
C TYR A 325 -19.02 -6.92 8.32
N GLY A 326 -20.18 -7.53 8.09
CA GLY A 326 -21.11 -7.96 9.14
C GLY A 326 -21.15 -9.46 9.25
N LYS A 327 -21.09 -10.00 10.47
CA LYS A 327 -21.46 -11.40 10.73
C LYS A 327 -22.86 -11.64 10.18
N THR A 328 -23.04 -12.75 9.46
CA THR A 328 -24.36 -13.14 8.98
C THR A 328 -25.33 -13.23 10.15
N GLU A 329 -26.58 -12.81 9.97
CA GLU A 329 -27.62 -12.87 11.00
C GLU A 329 -27.78 -14.29 11.61
N GLU A 330 -27.39 -15.34 10.88
CA GLU A 330 -27.37 -16.72 11.36
C GLU A 330 -26.30 -16.96 12.44
N GLU A 331 -25.11 -16.34 12.34
CA GLU A 331 -24.07 -16.49 13.37
C GLU A 331 -24.42 -15.70 14.66
N GLN A 332 -25.21 -14.63 14.55
CA GLN A 332 -25.71 -13.90 15.72
C GLN A 332 -26.84 -14.64 16.44
N LYS A 333 -27.64 -15.44 15.72
CA LYS A 333 -28.67 -16.31 16.34
C LYS A 333 -28.08 -17.48 17.11
N MET A 334 -27.04 -18.13 16.60
CA MET A 334 -26.40 -19.26 17.25
C MET A 334 -25.65 -18.91 18.56
N ARG A 335 -25.32 -17.64 18.81
CA ARG A 335 -24.71 -17.20 20.07
C ARG A 335 -25.75 -16.79 21.15
N LYS A 336 -27.01 -16.62 20.79
CA LYS A 336 -28.09 -16.33 21.74
C LYS A 336 -28.79 -17.59 22.25
N GLU A 337 -28.51 -18.75 21.66
CA GLU A 337 -29.08 -20.05 22.02
C GLU A 337 -28.07 -20.97 22.74
N LYS A 338 -26.89 -20.45 23.10
CA LYS A 338 -25.92 -21.03 24.02
C LYS A 338 -25.72 -20.13 25.25
#